data_cd65a9c4ee5af6e2aab920c60962219e
#
_entry.id   cd65a9c4ee5af6e2aab920c60962219e
#
_cell.length_a   1.000
_cell.length_b   1.000
_cell.length_c   1.000
_cell.angle_alpha   90.00
_cell.angle_beta   90.00
_cell.angle_gamma   90.00
#
_symmetry.space_group_name_H-M   'P 1'
#
loop_
_entity.id
_entity.type
_entity.pdbx_description
1 polymer ?
#
loop_
_entity_poly.entity_id
_entity_poly.type
_entity_poly.pdbx_seq_one_letter_code
_entity_poly.pdbx_strand_id
1 'polypeptide(L)'
;MSERPHRVRTWAPRGQTPVLQFHFNWKTLSVIAGITWWNFYFKLFPGAIKAPQIIEFLEHLMRHLRRPLLVIWDGLPGHRSATVRDFVAAQGRQLTLESLPGYAPELNPVEHIWGYLKEHELPNLCPRQLWELSAAARAALRRMRRRPTLVMAFWKQAELF
;
A
#
# COMPACT_ATOMS: atom_id res chain seq x y z
N MET A 1 -8.31 0.93 2.85
CA MET A 1 -8.79 -0.16 3.75
C MET A 1 -9.92 0.39 4.61
N SER A 2 -10.93 -0.40 4.90
CA SER A 2 -12.02 -0.06 5.82
C SER A 2 -11.90 -0.87 7.11
N GLU A 3 -12.65 -0.50 8.13
CA GLU A 3 -12.74 -1.26 9.39
C GLU A 3 -13.50 -2.60 9.22
N ARG A 4 -14.05 -2.88 8.02
CA ARG A 4 -14.63 -4.18 7.71
C ARG A 4 -13.55 -5.23 7.58
N PRO A 5 -13.67 -6.38 8.27
CA PRO A 5 -12.68 -7.44 8.19
C PRO A 5 -12.63 -8.06 6.79
N HIS A 6 -11.41 -8.33 6.31
CA HIS A 6 -11.23 -9.25 5.20
C HIS A 6 -11.45 -10.67 5.72
N ARG A 7 -12.49 -11.34 5.21
CA ARG A 7 -12.90 -12.66 5.70
C ARG A 7 -12.04 -13.74 5.05
N VAL A 8 -11.31 -14.46 5.88
CA VAL A 8 -10.52 -15.63 5.47
C VAL A 8 -10.98 -16.83 6.28
N ARG A 9 -10.99 -18.00 5.65
CA ARG A 9 -11.27 -19.25 6.35
C ARG A 9 -10.29 -19.45 7.49
N THR A 10 -10.80 -19.89 8.64
CA THR A 10 -9.97 -20.18 9.82
C THR A 10 -10.41 -21.50 10.45
N TRP A 11 -9.57 -22.04 11.30
CA TRP A 11 -9.85 -23.26 12.05
C TRP A 11 -10.62 -22.91 13.33
N ALA A 12 -11.58 -23.78 13.67
CA ALA A 12 -12.30 -23.72 14.92
C ALA A 12 -12.57 -25.15 15.43
N PRO A 13 -12.83 -25.34 16.72
CA PRO A 13 -13.30 -26.62 17.24
C PRO A 13 -14.57 -27.07 16.52
N ARG A 14 -14.71 -28.38 16.36
CA ARG A 14 -15.90 -28.96 15.71
C ARG A 14 -17.18 -28.51 16.41
N GLY A 15 -18.14 -28.02 15.64
CA GLY A 15 -19.43 -27.51 16.16
C GLY A 15 -19.39 -26.05 16.63
N GLN A 16 -18.22 -25.36 16.59
CA GLN A 16 -18.10 -23.97 16.98
C GLN A 16 -17.76 -23.11 15.75
N THR A 17 -18.75 -22.48 15.17
CA THR A 17 -18.52 -21.55 14.05
C THR A 17 -17.92 -20.24 14.57
N PRO A 18 -16.77 -19.77 14.04
CA PRO A 18 -16.20 -18.50 14.42
C PRO A 18 -17.14 -17.35 14.06
N VAL A 19 -17.38 -16.45 15.01
CA VAL A 19 -18.21 -15.26 14.80
C VAL A 19 -17.32 -14.04 14.80
N LEU A 20 -17.35 -13.27 13.69
CA LEU A 20 -16.67 -11.99 13.58
C LEU A 20 -17.65 -10.87 13.97
N GLN A 21 -17.36 -10.21 15.08
CA GLN A 21 -18.08 -9.02 15.50
C GLN A 21 -17.32 -7.78 15.05
N PHE A 22 -17.94 -6.94 14.22
CA PHE A 22 -17.33 -5.70 13.74
C PHE A 22 -18.36 -4.56 13.74
N HIS A 23 -17.86 -3.35 13.93
CA HIS A 23 -18.68 -2.15 13.87
C HIS A 23 -18.78 -1.63 12.45
N PHE A 24 -19.99 -1.20 12.03
CA PHE A 24 -20.17 -0.47 10.79
C PHE A 24 -19.67 0.96 10.97
N ASN A 25 -18.48 1.23 10.50
CA ASN A 25 -17.93 2.57 10.45
C ASN A 25 -17.50 2.90 9.01
N TRP A 26 -17.80 4.11 8.57
CA TRP A 26 -17.47 4.60 7.23
C TRP A 26 -16.06 5.20 7.14
N LYS A 27 -15.35 5.26 8.26
CA LYS A 27 -13.97 5.74 8.27
C LYS A 27 -13.07 4.78 7.49
N THR A 28 -12.24 5.34 6.63
CA THR A 28 -11.32 4.59 5.79
C THR A 28 -9.88 4.94 6.11
N LEU A 29 -9.02 3.94 6.04
CA LEU A 29 -7.57 4.11 6.09
C LEU A 29 -7.02 3.85 4.70
N SER A 30 -6.32 4.83 4.14
CA SER A 30 -5.62 4.68 2.88
C SER A 30 -4.13 4.45 3.11
N VAL A 31 -3.55 3.64 2.26
CA VAL A 31 -2.12 3.33 2.29
C VAL A 31 -1.56 3.61 0.91
N ILE A 32 -0.45 4.34 0.86
CA ILE A 32 0.37 4.49 -0.33
C ILE A 32 1.69 3.76 -0.10
N ALA A 33 2.18 3.06 -1.10
CA ALA A 33 3.47 2.39 -1.05
C ALA A 33 4.23 2.52 -2.36
N GLY A 34 5.56 2.45 -2.26
CA GLY A 34 6.47 2.30 -3.38
C GLY A 34 7.46 1.17 -3.07
N ILE A 35 7.64 0.26 -4.00
CA ILE A 35 8.51 -0.90 -3.86
C ILE A 35 9.82 -0.68 -4.62
N THR A 36 10.93 -1.10 -4.02
CA THR A 36 12.23 -1.25 -4.66
C THR A 36 12.63 -2.73 -4.66
N TRP A 37 13.75 -3.09 -5.28
CA TRP A 37 14.20 -4.49 -5.38
C TRP A 37 14.21 -5.26 -4.06
N TRP A 38 14.61 -4.60 -2.96
CA TRP A 38 14.85 -5.27 -1.67
C TRP A 38 13.99 -4.74 -0.54
N ASN A 39 13.22 -3.67 -0.80
CA ASN A 39 12.50 -2.96 0.24
C ASN A 39 11.24 -2.30 -0.32
N PHE A 40 10.35 -1.89 0.55
CA PHE A 40 9.27 -0.99 0.17
C PHE A 40 9.05 0.09 1.24
N TYR A 41 8.54 1.21 0.80
CA TYR A 41 8.23 2.39 1.61
C TYR A 41 6.72 2.59 1.62
N PHE A 42 6.18 3.04 2.73
CA PHE A 42 4.74 3.25 2.83
C PHE A 42 4.37 4.37 3.78
N LYS A 43 3.21 4.99 3.54
CA LYS A 43 2.54 5.91 4.44
C LYS A 43 1.07 5.55 4.57
N LEU A 44 0.52 5.81 5.75
CA LEU A 44 -0.89 5.61 6.06
C LEU A 44 -1.54 6.97 6.29
N PHE A 45 -2.71 7.16 5.69
CA PHE A 45 -3.49 8.38 5.80
C PHE A 45 -4.94 8.06 6.18
N PRO A 46 -5.54 8.80 7.12
CA PRO A 46 -6.98 8.73 7.31
C PRO A 46 -7.69 9.33 6.08
N GLY A 47 -8.75 8.66 5.63
CA GLY A 47 -9.50 9.10 4.45
C GLY A 47 -8.82 8.78 3.11
N ALA A 48 -9.22 9.51 2.06
CA ALA A 48 -8.73 9.29 0.70
C ALA A 48 -7.36 9.94 0.48
N ILE A 49 -6.53 9.32 -0.37
CA ILE A 49 -5.27 9.89 -0.85
C ILE A 49 -5.58 10.85 -1.98
N LYS A 50 -5.11 12.09 -1.85
CA LYS A 50 -5.20 13.17 -2.84
C LYS A 50 -3.79 13.69 -3.16
N ALA A 51 -3.68 14.71 -4.02
CA ALA A 51 -2.40 15.27 -4.43
C ALA A 51 -1.44 15.65 -3.27
N PRO A 52 -1.88 16.28 -2.17
CA PRO A 52 -0.96 16.58 -1.06
C PRO A 52 -0.33 15.33 -0.43
N GLN A 53 -1.11 14.24 -0.24
CA GLN A 53 -0.60 13.00 0.33
C GLN A 53 0.37 12.29 -0.63
N ILE A 54 0.12 12.38 -1.94
CA ILE A 54 1.03 11.87 -2.96
C ILE A 54 2.36 12.61 -2.91
N ILE A 55 2.32 13.94 -2.89
CA ILE A 55 3.53 14.80 -2.80
C ILE A 55 4.29 14.47 -1.50
N GLU A 56 3.62 14.42 -0.37
CA GLU A 56 4.23 14.05 0.92
C GLU A 56 4.93 12.68 0.86
N PHE A 57 4.35 11.74 0.10
CA PHE A 57 4.96 10.43 -0.08
C PHE A 57 6.18 10.47 -1.01
N LEU A 58 6.13 11.23 -2.10
CA LEU A 58 7.27 11.43 -3.01
C LEU A 58 8.45 12.10 -2.28
N GLU A 59 8.21 13.14 -1.51
CA GLU A 59 9.21 13.76 -0.65
C GLU A 59 9.81 12.78 0.36
N HIS A 60 8.96 11.92 0.94
CA HIS A 60 9.43 10.86 1.84
C HIS A 60 10.39 9.90 1.14
N LEU A 61 10.08 9.49 -0.10
CA LEU A 61 10.97 8.63 -0.90
C LEU A 61 12.29 9.33 -1.21
N MET A 62 12.26 10.58 -1.67
CA MET A 62 13.44 11.37 -2.02
C MET A 62 14.38 11.52 -0.81
N ARG A 63 13.82 11.84 0.36
CA ARG A 63 14.61 11.97 1.61
C ARG A 63 15.28 10.67 2.06
N HIS A 64 14.63 9.52 1.84
CA HIS A 64 15.15 8.23 2.27
C HIS A 64 16.13 7.61 1.27
N LEU A 65 15.85 7.74 -0.01
CA LEU A 65 16.67 7.11 -1.06
C LEU A 65 17.88 7.97 -1.45
N ARG A 66 17.81 9.29 -1.27
CA ARG A 66 18.92 10.26 -1.47
C ARG A 66 19.64 10.11 -2.82
N ARG A 67 18.91 9.80 -3.86
CA ARG A 67 19.39 9.66 -5.24
C ARG A 67 18.27 10.05 -6.21
N PRO A 68 18.57 10.33 -7.48
CA PRO A 68 17.53 10.52 -8.48
C PRO A 68 16.60 9.30 -8.54
N LEU A 69 15.30 9.55 -8.62
CA LEU A 69 14.27 8.53 -8.60
C LEU A 69 13.55 8.49 -9.94
N LEU A 70 13.39 7.30 -10.47
CA LEU A 70 12.38 6.97 -11.46
C LEU A 70 11.26 6.24 -10.73
N VAL A 71 10.09 6.85 -10.67
CA VAL A 71 8.88 6.26 -10.09
C VAL A 71 7.97 5.83 -11.21
N ILE A 72 7.67 4.53 -11.23
CA ILE A 72 6.71 3.94 -12.16
C ILE A 72 5.43 3.68 -11.37
N TRP A 73 4.31 4.21 -11.83
CA TRP A 73 3.04 4.13 -11.12
C TRP A 73 1.84 3.90 -12.03
N ASP A 74 0.71 3.55 -11.44
CA ASP A 74 -0.54 3.39 -12.17
C ASP A 74 -1.13 4.74 -12.60
N GLY A 75 -2.12 4.67 -13.47
CA GLY A 75 -2.77 5.84 -14.05
C GLY A 75 -3.92 6.42 -13.20
N LEU A 76 -3.93 6.26 -11.88
CA LEU A 76 -4.99 6.82 -11.02
C LEU A 76 -5.15 8.35 -11.20
N PRO A 77 -6.38 8.87 -11.11
CA PRO A 77 -6.64 10.31 -11.32
C PRO A 77 -5.80 11.22 -10.42
N GLY A 78 -5.54 10.81 -9.16
CA GLY A 78 -4.70 11.58 -8.24
C GLY A 78 -3.27 11.75 -8.73
N HIS A 79 -2.71 10.74 -9.42
CA HIS A 79 -1.36 10.76 -9.98
C HIS A 79 -1.24 11.73 -11.17
N ARG A 80 -2.34 11.98 -11.88
CA ARG A 80 -2.39 12.87 -13.06
C ARG A 80 -2.76 14.31 -12.71
N SER A 81 -2.90 14.68 -11.43
CA SER A 81 -3.29 16.03 -11.03
C SER A 81 -2.22 17.06 -11.43
N ALA A 82 -2.65 18.27 -11.78
CA ALA A 82 -1.75 19.37 -12.13
C ALA A 82 -0.75 19.63 -10.97
N THR A 83 -1.24 19.68 -9.74
CA THR A 83 -0.42 19.89 -8.54
C THR A 83 0.73 18.90 -8.40
N VAL A 84 0.49 17.61 -8.70
CA VAL A 84 1.55 16.59 -8.66
C VAL A 84 2.53 16.78 -9.81
N ARG A 85 2.05 17.09 -11.02
CA ARG A 85 2.91 17.36 -12.18
C ARG A 85 3.82 18.57 -11.93
N ASP A 86 3.27 19.66 -11.40
CA ASP A 86 4.02 20.88 -11.10
C ASP A 86 5.08 20.62 -10.03
N PHE A 87 4.74 19.86 -8.99
CA PHE A 87 5.71 19.42 -7.98
C PHE A 87 6.85 18.63 -8.61
N VAL A 88 6.56 17.66 -9.46
CA VAL A 88 7.58 16.82 -10.13
C VAL A 88 8.46 17.66 -11.06
N ALA A 89 7.86 18.56 -11.84
CA ALA A 89 8.59 19.47 -12.72
C ALA A 89 9.60 20.33 -11.93
N ALA A 90 9.22 20.79 -10.73
CA ALA A 90 10.09 21.54 -9.85
C ALA A 90 11.29 20.72 -9.30
N GLN A 91 11.21 19.37 -9.28
CA GLN A 91 12.33 18.52 -8.82
C GLN A 91 13.41 18.31 -9.91
N GLY A 92 13.13 18.67 -11.16
CA GLY A 92 14.05 18.51 -12.27
C GLY A 92 14.50 17.04 -12.44
N ARG A 93 15.81 16.84 -12.52
CA ARG A 93 16.38 15.48 -12.72
C ARG A 93 16.32 14.58 -11.47
N GLN A 94 15.88 15.10 -10.33
CA GLN A 94 15.83 14.32 -9.08
C GLN A 94 14.62 13.39 -9.02
N LEU A 95 13.58 13.68 -9.79
CA LEU A 95 12.37 12.88 -9.81
C LEU A 95 11.79 12.79 -11.22
N THR A 96 11.71 11.59 -11.75
CA THR A 96 11.06 11.27 -13.02
C THR A 96 9.88 10.34 -12.76
N LEU A 97 8.77 10.59 -13.44
CA LEU A 97 7.58 9.75 -13.34
C LEU A 97 7.29 9.08 -14.68
N GLU A 98 7.01 7.79 -14.62
CA GLU A 98 6.54 7.00 -15.75
C GLU A 98 5.24 6.28 -15.38
N SER A 99 4.37 6.11 -16.37
CA SER A 99 3.09 5.44 -16.15
C SER A 99 3.16 3.99 -16.60
N LEU A 100 2.62 3.10 -15.77
CA LEU A 100 2.31 1.73 -16.21
C LEU A 100 1.31 1.76 -17.38
N PRO A 101 1.33 0.74 -18.24
CA PRO A 101 0.27 0.57 -19.23
C PRO A 101 -1.12 0.60 -18.58
N GLY A 102 -2.09 1.14 -19.29
CA GLY A 102 -3.47 1.15 -18.83
C GLY A 102 -4.02 -0.28 -18.67
N TYR A 103 -4.81 -0.50 -17.63
CA TYR A 103 -5.46 -1.80 -17.38
C TYR A 103 -4.49 -2.99 -17.19
N ALA A 104 -3.30 -2.77 -16.67
CA ALA A 104 -2.31 -3.81 -16.38
C ALA A 104 -1.93 -3.81 -14.88
N PRO A 105 -2.88 -4.06 -13.96
CA PRO A 105 -2.59 -4.10 -12.52
C PRO A 105 -1.64 -5.25 -12.14
N GLU A 106 -1.60 -6.32 -12.94
CA GLU A 106 -0.68 -7.45 -12.79
C GLU A 106 0.79 -7.03 -12.90
N LEU A 107 1.09 -5.98 -13.64
CA LEU A 107 2.44 -5.43 -13.75
C LEU A 107 2.82 -4.52 -12.56
N ASN A 108 1.89 -4.31 -11.62
CA ASN A 108 2.16 -3.47 -10.45
C ASN A 108 2.49 -4.32 -9.22
N PRO A 109 3.77 -4.50 -8.85
CA PRO A 109 4.15 -5.34 -7.71
C PRO A 109 3.60 -4.84 -6.37
N VAL A 110 3.16 -3.59 -6.30
CA VAL A 110 2.53 -3.02 -5.09
C VAL A 110 1.17 -3.66 -4.82
N GLU A 111 0.44 -4.12 -5.84
CA GLU A 111 -0.85 -4.81 -5.67
C GLU A 111 -0.67 -6.12 -4.89
N HIS A 112 0.45 -6.81 -5.06
CA HIS A 112 0.76 -8.03 -4.30
C HIS A 112 1.07 -7.74 -2.82
N ILE A 113 1.59 -6.54 -2.50
CA ILE A 113 1.69 -6.07 -1.10
C ILE A 113 0.30 -6.00 -0.46
N TRP A 114 -0.68 -5.45 -1.18
CA TRP A 114 -2.05 -5.31 -0.68
C TRP A 114 -2.76 -6.66 -0.53
N GLY A 115 -2.60 -7.56 -1.49
CA GLY A 115 -3.10 -8.93 -1.42
C GLY A 115 -2.55 -9.64 -0.18
N TYR A 116 -1.23 -9.69 -0.05
CA TYR A 116 -0.56 -10.33 1.08
C TYR A 116 -0.96 -9.73 2.43
N LEU A 117 -1.04 -8.40 2.51
CA LEU A 117 -1.44 -7.70 3.72
C LEU A 117 -2.85 -8.13 4.18
N LYS A 118 -3.80 -8.21 3.26
CA LYS A 118 -5.19 -8.57 3.56
C LYS A 118 -5.34 -10.05 3.91
N GLU A 119 -4.67 -10.92 3.18
CA GLU A 119 -4.87 -12.37 3.28
C GLU A 119 -4.05 -13.01 4.40
N HIS A 120 -2.85 -12.51 4.68
CA HIS A 120 -1.91 -13.16 5.59
C HIS A 120 -1.60 -12.35 6.85
N GLU A 121 -1.63 -11.04 6.78
CA GLU A 121 -1.21 -10.20 7.90
C GLU A 121 -2.39 -9.63 8.72
N LEU A 122 -3.52 -9.39 8.07
CA LEU A 122 -4.71 -8.81 8.68
C LEU A 122 -5.99 -9.63 8.44
N PRO A 123 -5.91 -10.98 8.33
CA PRO A 123 -7.10 -11.78 8.13
C PRO A 123 -8.02 -11.66 9.36
N ASN A 124 -9.32 -11.54 9.11
CA ASN A 124 -10.34 -11.52 10.15
C ASN A 124 -10.16 -10.42 11.23
N LEU A 125 -9.34 -9.40 10.96
CA LEU A 125 -9.13 -8.29 11.89
C LEU A 125 -10.41 -7.46 12.01
N CYS A 126 -10.92 -7.32 13.23
CA CYS A 126 -12.12 -6.53 13.56
C CYS A 126 -11.74 -5.35 14.47
N PRO A 127 -11.14 -4.28 13.93
CA PRO A 127 -10.79 -3.12 14.73
C PRO A 127 -12.04 -2.38 15.18
N ARG A 128 -12.05 -1.88 16.40
CA ARG A 128 -13.14 -1.06 16.92
C ARG A 128 -13.03 0.40 16.49
N GLN A 129 -11.80 0.84 16.22
CA GLN A 129 -11.50 2.22 15.86
C GLN A 129 -10.42 2.28 14.79
N LEU A 130 -10.41 3.37 14.01
CA LEU A 130 -9.47 3.58 12.90
C LEU A 130 -8.00 3.54 13.35
N TRP A 131 -7.69 4.00 14.57
CA TRP A 131 -6.32 3.97 15.07
C TRP A 131 -5.82 2.55 15.32
N GLU A 132 -6.69 1.61 15.75
CA GLU A 132 -6.35 0.18 15.88
C GLU A 132 -6.02 -0.43 14.53
N LEU A 133 -6.84 -0.14 13.51
CA LEU A 133 -6.55 -0.54 12.14
C LEU A 133 -5.21 0.03 11.66
N SER A 134 -4.96 1.31 11.90
CA SER A 134 -3.71 1.97 11.53
C SER A 134 -2.49 1.35 12.22
N ALA A 135 -2.60 1.06 13.51
CA ALA A 135 -1.52 0.42 14.28
C ALA A 135 -1.24 -1.01 13.77
N ALA A 136 -2.29 -1.82 13.57
CA ALA A 136 -2.16 -3.17 13.03
C ALA A 136 -1.57 -3.18 11.62
N ALA A 137 -2.07 -2.34 10.71
CA ALA A 137 -1.57 -2.22 9.35
C ALA A 137 -0.10 -1.77 9.33
N ARG A 138 0.27 -0.78 10.15
CA ARG A 138 1.66 -0.31 10.27
C ARG A 138 2.59 -1.40 10.79
N ALA A 139 2.18 -2.15 11.80
CA ALA A 139 2.96 -3.26 12.34
C ALA A 139 3.15 -4.37 11.30
N ALA A 140 2.08 -4.74 10.59
CA ALA A 140 2.08 -5.73 9.53
C ALA A 140 3.03 -5.34 8.39
N LEU A 141 2.87 -4.13 7.84
CA LEU A 141 3.72 -3.61 6.76
C LEU A 141 5.21 -3.55 7.18
N ARG A 142 5.49 -3.20 8.44
CA ARG A 142 6.86 -3.25 8.97
C ARG A 142 7.42 -4.66 9.04
N ARG A 143 6.63 -5.67 9.43
CA ARG A 143 7.05 -7.09 9.41
C ARG A 143 7.33 -7.57 8.00
N MET A 144 6.42 -7.31 7.07
CA MET A 144 6.58 -7.67 5.65
C MET A 144 7.85 -7.05 5.07
N ARG A 145 8.09 -5.77 5.31
CA ARG A 145 9.27 -5.05 4.82
C ARG A 145 10.60 -5.63 5.30
N ARG A 146 10.64 -6.25 6.48
CA ARG A 146 11.83 -6.90 7.04
C ARG A 146 12.12 -8.28 6.43
N ARG A 147 11.34 -8.71 5.45
CA ARG A 147 11.47 -10.00 4.77
C ARG A 147 11.86 -9.80 3.29
N PRO A 148 13.16 -9.68 2.97
CA PRO A 148 13.61 -9.41 1.59
C PRO A 148 13.12 -10.46 0.59
N THR A 149 13.06 -11.73 0.99
CA THR A 149 12.53 -12.81 0.14
C THR A 149 11.06 -12.60 -0.22
N LEU A 150 10.26 -12.06 0.70
CA LEU A 150 8.88 -11.72 0.42
C LEU A 150 8.77 -10.53 -0.56
N VAL A 151 9.61 -9.51 -0.37
CA VAL A 151 9.67 -8.37 -1.29
C VAL A 151 10.04 -8.82 -2.71
N MET A 152 11.02 -9.71 -2.83
CA MET A 152 11.39 -10.31 -4.12
C MET A 152 10.26 -11.15 -4.73
N ALA A 153 9.48 -11.84 -3.90
CA ALA A 153 8.33 -12.61 -4.40
C ALA A 153 7.27 -11.72 -5.05
N PHE A 154 7.04 -10.51 -4.54
CA PHE A 154 6.10 -9.55 -5.15
C PHE A 154 6.54 -9.12 -6.56
N TRP A 155 7.85 -8.94 -6.78
CA TRP A 155 8.39 -8.66 -8.11
C TRP A 155 8.20 -9.84 -9.08
N LYS A 156 8.46 -11.07 -8.61
CA LYS A 156 8.26 -12.28 -9.42
C LYS A 156 6.80 -12.48 -9.80
N GLN A 157 5.87 -12.17 -8.87
CA GLN A 157 4.44 -12.29 -9.14
C GLN A 157 3.94 -11.25 -10.15
N ALA A 158 4.61 -10.12 -10.28
CA ALA A 158 4.31 -9.11 -11.29
C ALA A 158 4.87 -9.45 -12.69
N GLU A 159 5.45 -10.64 -12.86
CA GLU A 159 6.01 -11.14 -14.13
C GLU A 159 7.02 -10.19 -14.80
N LEU A 160 7.67 -9.35 -14.00
CA LEU A 160 8.67 -8.39 -14.48
C LEU A 160 10.08 -8.98 -14.54
N PHE A 161 10.26 -10.22 -14.06
CA PHE A 161 11.54 -10.97 -14.03
C PHE A 161 11.31 -12.47 -14.09
#